data_ec502ac5867ca3aa82e317addc4064a8
#
_entry.id   ec502ac5867ca3aa82e317addc4064a8
#
_cell.length_a   1.000
_cell.length_b   1.000
_cell.length_c   1.000
_cell.angle_alpha   90.00
_cell.angle_beta   90.00
_cell.angle_gamma   90.00
#
_symmetry.space_group_name_H-M   'P 1'
#
loop_
_entity.id
_entity.type
_entity.pdbx_description
1 polymer ?
#
loop_
_entity_poly.entity_id
_entity_poly.type
_entity_poly.pdbx_seq_one_letter_code
_entity_poly.pdbx_strand_id
1 'polypeptide(L)'
;MQGSPRRFVPHAILCAVVALALAAGFGLNAALPLPTGSNDFNSPGFIVRHVWLKFAYLADPFRTQLSESQKTERVARYFELNGMIAAKEQEAGDPTTPKATIAADETQVTALSRERDGIENSVEVILEGRLTKVIREFGLTRHIGSDVVWPPANIAFQHPPEVLVTSPRSKIEIANESLLQGDLSIEKIQQIEKQAESDGKTSAAVIEISGIAMYPAIIPRSDDYEGTMEDIAHEWTHHYLFFTPLGRRYFENSELTTLNETVANMVGREVGARLAQEYPLPKPPPVPMSSPMSSAAPSTPSQPVDFNKTMHDLRLQVEALLKQGKIDEAERQMEQTREFLAANGYYIREINQAYFAFQGSYADTPGSINPIGPKLDTLRKDSSSLAVFVHRAQELTSPAQLDQALATAR
;
A
#
# COMPACT_ATOMS: atom_id res chain seq x y z
N MET A 1 30.06 -20.04 20.61
CA MET A 1 29.93 -20.72 19.32
C MET A 1 29.79 -19.66 18.25
N GLN A 2 30.85 -19.46 17.46
CA GLN A 2 30.88 -18.43 16.41
C GLN A 2 29.93 -18.82 15.27
N GLY A 3 28.84 -18.09 15.13
CA GLY A 3 27.93 -18.22 13.98
C GLY A 3 28.67 -17.78 12.71
N SER A 4 28.85 -18.72 11.81
CA SER A 4 29.59 -18.56 10.55
C SER A 4 29.05 -17.41 9.71
N PRO A 5 29.87 -16.40 9.31
CA PRO A 5 29.45 -15.33 8.41
C PRO A 5 29.06 -15.81 7.01
N ARG A 6 29.25 -17.09 6.71
CA ARG A 6 28.98 -17.69 5.39
C ARG A 6 27.51 -17.83 4.99
N ARG A 7 26.54 -17.63 5.92
CA ARG A 7 25.11 -17.80 5.61
C ARG A 7 24.42 -16.53 5.07
N PHE A 8 24.98 -15.35 5.26
CA PHE A 8 24.36 -14.07 4.87
C PHE A 8 24.71 -13.59 3.47
N VAL A 9 25.92 -13.90 2.98
CA VAL A 9 26.35 -13.55 1.62
C VAL A 9 25.41 -14.11 0.52
N PRO A 10 24.94 -15.38 0.62
CA PRO A 10 24.01 -15.90 -0.37
C PRO A 10 22.65 -15.18 -0.42
N HIS A 11 22.14 -14.73 0.73
CA HIS A 11 20.85 -14.02 0.78
C HIS A 11 20.95 -12.61 0.18
N ALA A 12 22.01 -11.86 0.47
CA ALA A 12 22.23 -10.55 -0.11
C ALA A 12 22.44 -10.61 -1.63
N ILE A 13 23.20 -11.60 -2.11
CA ILE A 13 23.36 -11.86 -3.56
C ILE A 13 22.01 -12.25 -4.17
N LEU A 14 21.24 -13.11 -3.50
CA LEU A 14 19.93 -13.54 -3.97
C LEU A 14 18.96 -12.35 -4.05
N CYS A 15 18.93 -11.50 -3.04
CA CYS A 15 18.15 -10.27 -3.05
C CYS A 15 18.57 -9.33 -4.20
N ALA A 16 19.85 -9.16 -4.44
CA ALA A 16 20.37 -8.35 -5.55
C ALA A 16 19.99 -8.92 -6.91
N VAL A 17 20.05 -10.27 -7.08
CA VAL A 17 19.64 -10.94 -8.32
C VAL A 17 18.14 -10.82 -8.54
N VAL A 18 17.34 -10.97 -7.48
CA VAL A 18 15.86 -10.77 -7.56
C VAL A 18 15.53 -9.33 -7.86
N ALA A 19 16.19 -8.36 -7.23
CA ALA A 19 16.02 -6.93 -7.52
C ALA A 19 16.32 -6.63 -9.00
N LEU A 20 17.43 -7.17 -9.52
CA LEU A 20 17.78 -7.01 -10.94
C LEU A 20 16.77 -7.71 -11.86
N ALA A 21 16.29 -8.90 -11.51
CA ALA A 21 15.30 -9.63 -12.30
C ALA A 21 13.93 -8.93 -12.31
N LEU A 22 13.49 -8.42 -11.16
CA LEU A 22 12.26 -7.63 -11.04
C LEU A 22 12.40 -6.28 -11.77
N ALA A 23 13.52 -5.58 -11.59
CA ALA A 23 13.80 -4.35 -12.32
C ALA A 23 13.85 -4.57 -13.83
N ALA A 24 14.45 -5.67 -14.31
CA ALA A 24 14.46 -6.05 -15.72
C ALA A 24 13.07 -6.49 -16.21
N GLY A 25 12.28 -7.18 -15.39
CA GLY A 25 10.92 -7.61 -15.72
C GLY A 25 9.94 -6.44 -15.80
N PHE A 26 10.00 -5.49 -14.88
CA PHE A 26 9.28 -4.22 -14.98
C PHE A 26 9.78 -3.37 -16.17
N GLY A 27 11.06 -3.52 -16.57
CA GLY A 27 11.64 -2.81 -17.71
C GLY A 27 11.30 -3.41 -19.08
N LEU A 28 10.78 -4.63 -19.15
CA LEU A 28 10.42 -5.28 -20.41
C LEU A 28 8.96 -5.05 -20.83
N ASN A 29 8.05 -4.75 -19.86
CA ASN A 29 6.62 -4.54 -20.14
C ASN A 29 6.07 -3.16 -19.71
N ALA A 30 6.68 -2.54 -18.75
CA ALA A 30 6.57 -1.12 -18.44
C ALA A 30 8.01 -0.70 -18.18
N ALA A 31 8.66 -0.07 -19.16
CA ALA A 31 9.95 0.54 -18.89
C ALA A 31 9.81 1.29 -17.57
N LEU A 32 10.64 0.93 -16.55
CA LEU A 32 10.77 1.79 -15.37
C LEU A 32 10.97 3.18 -15.97
N PRO A 33 9.96 4.05 -15.94
CA PRO A 33 10.08 5.31 -16.63
C PRO A 33 11.27 6.01 -16.01
N LEU A 34 12.30 6.22 -16.82
CA LEU A 34 13.35 7.15 -16.42
C LEU A 34 12.64 8.47 -16.15
N PRO A 35 12.93 9.14 -15.02
CA PRO A 35 12.29 10.40 -14.71
C PRO A 35 12.46 11.34 -15.92
N THR A 36 11.33 11.67 -16.56
CA THR A 36 11.29 12.56 -17.72
C THR A 36 11.01 14.00 -17.29
N GLY A 37 10.52 14.13 -16.06
CA GLY A 37 10.20 15.41 -15.42
C GLY A 37 10.78 15.55 -14.02
N SER A 38 10.80 16.78 -13.51
CA SER A 38 11.30 17.08 -12.16
C SER A 38 10.43 16.50 -11.04
N ASN A 39 9.23 16.03 -11.36
CA ASN A 39 8.26 15.50 -10.40
C ASN A 39 8.14 13.98 -10.46
N ASP A 40 8.84 13.31 -11.38
CA ASP A 40 8.76 11.87 -11.55
C ASP A 40 9.57 11.15 -10.46
N PHE A 41 9.04 10.02 -10.00
CA PHE A 41 9.74 9.17 -9.03
C PHE A 41 10.96 8.49 -9.67
N ASN A 42 12.13 8.62 -9.03
CA ASN A 42 13.37 8.01 -9.52
C ASN A 42 13.49 6.54 -9.07
N SER A 43 12.72 5.65 -9.71
CA SER A 43 12.72 4.22 -9.41
C SER A 43 14.10 3.55 -9.50
N PRO A 44 14.94 3.77 -10.54
CA PRO A 44 16.28 3.19 -10.59
C PRO A 44 17.18 3.66 -9.45
N GLY A 45 17.15 4.95 -9.12
CA GLY A 45 17.92 5.51 -8.01
C GLY A 45 17.51 4.93 -6.67
N PHE A 46 16.20 4.74 -6.45
CA PHE A 46 15.67 4.08 -5.26
C PHE A 46 16.20 2.65 -5.11
N ILE A 47 16.08 1.82 -6.14
CA ILE A 47 16.51 0.41 -6.12
C ILE A 47 18.01 0.30 -5.80
N VAL A 48 18.84 1.04 -6.51
CA VAL A 48 20.31 1.00 -6.31
C VAL A 48 20.68 1.41 -4.88
N ARG A 49 20.09 2.49 -4.38
CA ARG A 49 20.35 3.01 -3.02
C ARG A 49 19.97 1.97 -1.96
N HIS A 50 18.75 1.42 -2.02
CA HIS A 50 18.26 0.55 -0.95
C HIS A 50 18.89 -0.85 -1.00
N VAL A 51 19.17 -1.40 -2.17
CA VAL A 51 19.93 -2.65 -2.29
C VAL A 51 21.33 -2.48 -1.65
N TRP A 52 22.00 -1.35 -1.89
CA TRP A 52 23.30 -1.07 -1.29
C TRP A 52 23.22 -0.89 0.24
N LEU A 53 22.27 -0.10 0.74
CA LEU A 53 22.08 0.11 2.18
C LEU A 53 21.76 -1.19 2.90
N LYS A 54 20.89 -2.02 2.35
CA LYS A 54 20.55 -3.33 2.91
C LYS A 54 21.76 -4.27 2.91
N PHE A 55 22.52 -4.29 1.82
CA PHE A 55 23.78 -5.06 1.75
C PHE A 55 24.77 -4.61 2.82
N ALA A 56 25.01 -3.31 2.95
CA ALA A 56 25.92 -2.76 3.96
C ALA A 56 25.48 -3.13 5.38
N TYR A 57 24.18 -3.01 5.68
CA TYR A 57 23.62 -3.41 6.98
C TYR A 57 23.78 -4.90 7.27
N LEU A 58 23.51 -5.77 6.29
CA LEU A 58 23.62 -7.23 6.45
C LEU A 58 25.08 -7.71 6.52
N ALA A 59 26.00 -6.98 5.89
CA ALA A 59 27.43 -7.28 5.89
C ALA A 59 28.16 -6.74 7.13
N ASP A 60 27.52 -5.92 7.97
CA ASP A 60 28.13 -5.36 9.17
C ASP A 60 28.50 -6.46 10.17
N PRO A 61 29.79 -6.73 10.42
CA PRO A 61 30.21 -7.77 11.35
C PRO A 61 29.94 -7.42 12.82
N PHE A 62 29.72 -6.14 13.13
CA PHE A 62 29.41 -5.65 14.46
C PHE A 62 27.91 -5.57 14.76
N ARG A 63 27.09 -5.99 13.81
CA ARG A 63 25.63 -6.01 13.99
C ARG A 63 25.26 -6.86 15.20
N THR A 64 24.60 -6.24 16.18
CA THR A 64 24.15 -6.91 17.39
C THR A 64 23.08 -7.97 17.08
N GLN A 65 23.31 -9.17 17.57
CA GLN A 65 22.30 -10.24 17.55
C GLN A 65 21.25 -9.95 18.63
N LEU A 66 20.03 -9.68 18.22
CA LEU A 66 18.92 -9.36 19.13
C LEU A 66 18.18 -10.62 19.56
N SER A 67 17.81 -10.71 20.83
CA SER A 67 16.81 -11.66 21.32
C SER A 67 15.43 -11.33 20.78
N GLU A 68 14.46 -12.26 20.84
CA GLU A 68 13.09 -12.00 20.37
C GLU A 68 12.41 -10.86 21.14
N SER A 69 12.66 -10.75 22.46
CA SER A 69 12.18 -9.62 23.26
C SER A 69 12.73 -8.30 22.74
N GLN A 70 14.04 -8.20 22.54
CA GLN A 70 14.69 -6.98 22.02
C GLN A 70 14.22 -6.64 20.60
N LYS A 71 13.92 -7.63 19.76
CA LYS A 71 13.30 -7.39 18.44
C LYS A 71 11.92 -6.77 18.58
N THR A 72 11.10 -7.32 19.47
CA THR A 72 9.74 -6.80 19.71
C THR A 72 9.78 -5.38 20.30
N GLU A 73 10.66 -5.11 21.26
CA GLU A 73 10.86 -3.76 21.81
C GLU A 73 11.30 -2.76 20.75
N ARG A 74 12.20 -3.17 19.85
CA ARG A 74 12.68 -2.30 18.75
C ARG A 74 11.58 -1.99 17.74
N VAL A 75 10.77 -2.99 17.36
CA VAL A 75 9.61 -2.78 16.50
C VAL A 75 8.61 -1.85 17.19
N ALA A 76 8.27 -2.11 18.46
CA ALA A 76 7.37 -1.26 19.23
C ALA A 76 7.86 0.19 19.28
N ARG A 77 9.17 0.40 19.56
CA ARG A 77 9.76 1.75 19.56
C ARG A 77 9.66 2.46 18.22
N TYR A 78 9.80 1.74 17.11
CA TYR A 78 9.65 2.30 15.78
C TYR A 78 8.22 2.85 15.53
N PHE A 79 7.19 2.07 15.85
CA PHE A 79 5.80 2.50 15.71
C PHE A 79 5.43 3.63 16.69
N GLU A 80 5.93 3.58 17.92
CA GLU A 80 5.79 4.67 18.88
C GLU A 80 6.38 5.98 18.36
N LEU A 81 7.60 5.93 17.78
CA LEU A 81 8.25 7.11 17.19
C LEU A 81 7.44 7.69 16.05
N ASN A 82 6.90 6.85 15.17
CA ASN A 82 6.03 7.32 14.08
C ASN A 82 4.77 8.01 14.63
N GLY A 83 4.12 7.45 15.66
CA GLY A 83 2.96 8.08 16.29
C GLY A 83 3.29 9.43 16.94
N MET A 84 4.46 9.52 17.60
CA MET A 84 4.93 10.79 18.18
C MET A 84 5.22 11.84 17.11
N ILE A 85 5.82 11.44 15.99
CA ILE A 85 6.10 12.33 14.84
C ILE A 85 4.78 12.83 14.26
N ALA A 86 3.86 11.91 13.92
CA ALA A 86 2.56 12.27 13.35
C ALA A 86 1.75 13.22 14.24
N ALA A 87 1.74 13.00 15.57
CA ALA A 87 1.07 13.88 16.52
C ALA A 87 1.68 15.30 16.51
N LYS A 88 3.01 15.43 16.42
CA LYS A 88 3.70 16.72 16.36
C LYS A 88 3.51 17.43 15.02
N GLU A 89 3.51 16.72 13.93
CA GLU A 89 3.21 17.26 12.60
C GLU A 89 1.75 17.75 12.52
N GLN A 90 0.82 17.02 13.10
CA GLN A 90 -0.59 17.44 13.22
C GLN A 90 -0.74 18.71 14.08
N GLU A 91 -0.05 18.79 15.22
CA GLU A 91 -0.05 19.98 16.10
C GLU A 91 0.53 21.20 15.36
N ALA A 92 1.65 21.02 14.65
CA ALA A 92 2.27 22.08 13.86
C ALA A 92 1.41 22.53 12.67
N GLY A 93 0.61 21.62 12.09
CA GLY A 93 -0.32 21.91 10.99
C GLY A 93 -1.61 22.62 11.40
N ASP A 94 -1.93 22.71 12.70
CA ASP A 94 -3.13 23.42 13.18
C ASP A 94 -2.93 24.94 13.02
N PRO A 95 -3.81 25.65 12.28
CA PRO A 95 -3.69 27.09 12.06
C PRO A 95 -3.74 27.92 13.35
N THR A 96 -4.20 27.36 14.46
CA THR A 96 -4.29 28.04 15.77
C THR A 96 -3.03 27.89 16.61
N THR A 97 -2.09 27.03 16.21
CA THR A 97 -0.85 26.75 16.96
C THR A 97 0.09 27.97 16.93
N PRO A 98 0.60 28.44 18.09
CA PRO A 98 1.54 29.54 18.14
C PRO A 98 2.85 29.22 17.39
N LYS A 99 3.41 30.19 16.68
CA LYS A 99 4.68 30.02 15.92
C LYS A 99 5.84 29.50 16.76
N ALA A 100 5.91 29.85 18.04
CA ALA A 100 6.95 29.34 18.93
C ALA A 100 6.79 27.83 19.23
N THR A 101 5.53 27.35 19.30
CA THR A 101 5.21 25.93 19.46
C THR A 101 5.58 25.17 18.17
N ILE A 102 5.21 25.70 17.01
CA ILE A 102 5.58 25.09 15.70
C ILE A 102 7.10 24.88 15.59
N ALA A 103 7.91 25.92 15.90
CA ALA A 103 9.37 25.80 15.86
C ALA A 103 9.94 24.79 16.87
N ALA A 104 9.30 24.65 18.04
CA ALA A 104 9.66 23.63 19.03
C ALA A 104 9.30 22.23 18.54
N ASP A 105 8.12 22.07 17.93
CA ASP A 105 7.67 20.79 17.37
C ASP A 105 8.52 20.34 16.19
N GLU A 106 8.89 21.22 15.26
CA GLU A 106 9.83 20.92 14.18
C GLU A 106 11.19 20.41 14.70
N THR A 107 11.68 21.01 15.81
CA THR A 107 12.90 20.55 16.46
C THR A 107 12.74 19.15 17.05
N GLN A 108 11.60 18.87 17.68
CA GLN A 108 11.28 17.55 18.23
C GLN A 108 11.10 16.52 17.12
N VAL A 109 10.35 16.82 16.06
CA VAL A 109 10.18 15.96 14.88
C VAL A 109 11.54 15.59 14.29
N THR A 110 12.46 16.54 14.17
CA THR A 110 13.83 16.27 13.69
C THR A 110 14.58 15.29 14.59
N ALA A 111 14.45 15.42 15.91
CA ALA A 111 15.11 14.53 16.85
C ALA A 111 14.51 13.11 16.83
N LEU A 112 13.17 13.02 16.85
CA LEU A 112 12.43 11.75 16.78
C LEU A 112 12.70 11.01 15.47
N SER A 113 12.69 11.73 14.34
CA SER A 113 13.02 11.17 13.02
C SER A 113 14.43 10.60 12.96
N ARG A 114 15.41 11.28 13.55
CA ARG A 114 16.79 10.77 13.63
C ARG A 114 16.88 9.48 14.46
N GLU A 115 16.16 9.40 15.57
CA GLU A 115 16.10 8.17 16.38
C GLU A 115 15.45 7.03 15.60
N ARG A 116 14.30 7.29 14.95
CA ARG A 116 13.59 6.33 14.10
C ARG A 116 14.48 5.80 12.98
N ASP A 117 15.11 6.69 12.23
CA ASP A 117 15.96 6.33 11.09
C ASP A 117 17.18 5.49 11.55
N GLY A 118 17.66 5.72 12.78
CA GLY A 118 18.73 4.93 13.39
C GLY A 118 18.37 3.47 13.66
N ILE A 119 17.09 3.13 13.79
CA ILE A 119 16.62 1.76 14.04
C ILE A 119 15.90 1.14 12.84
N GLU A 120 15.52 1.92 11.84
CA GLU A 120 14.66 1.55 10.72
C GLU A 120 15.16 0.31 9.97
N ASN A 121 16.39 0.27 9.49
CA ASN A 121 16.97 -0.90 8.81
C ASN A 121 16.90 -2.19 9.66
N SER A 122 17.04 -2.05 10.99
CA SER A 122 16.93 -3.19 11.90
C SER A 122 15.49 -3.69 11.99
N VAL A 123 14.52 -2.78 12.01
CA VAL A 123 13.10 -3.10 12.04
C VAL A 123 12.67 -3.78 10.74
N GLU A 124 13.07 -3.26 9.59
CA GLU A 124 12.83 -3.89 8.28
C GLU A 124 13.29 -5.35 8.28
N VAL A 125 14.52 -5.63 8.66
CA VAL A 125 15.07 -7.00 8.69
C VAL A 125 14.32 -7.90 9.69
N ILE A 126 13.87 -7.36 10.82
CA ILE A 126 13.05 -8.11 11.79
C ILE A 126 11.71 -8.49 11.16
N LEU A 127 11.03 -7.54 10.52
CA LEU A 127 9.73 -7.76 9.90
C LEU A 127 9.81 -8.71 8.70
N GLU A 128 10.85 -8.58 7.86
CA GLU A 128 11.14 -9.54 6.76
C GLU A 128 11.31 -10.98 7.27
N GLY A 129 12.02 -11.15 8.39
CA GLY A 129 12.20 -12.45 9.02
C GLY A 129 10.90 -13.04 9.56
N ARG A 130 10.07 -12.20 10.19
CA ARG A 130 8.75 -12.57 10.72
C ARG A 130 7.79 -12.93 9.58
N LEU A 131 7.72 -12.10 8.56
CA LEU A 131 6.92 -12.35 7.36
C LEU A 131 7.33 -13.68 6.71
N THR A 132 8.64 -13.89 6.49
CA THR A 132 9.16 -15.14 5.91
C THR A 132 8.72 -16.38 6.69
N LYS A 133 8.67 -16.29 8.02
CA LYS A 133 8.22 -17.40 8.87
C LYS A 133 6.72 -17.66 8.68
N VAL A 134 5.89 -16.62 8.75
CA VAL A 134 4.43 -16.73 8.60
C VAL A 134 4.05 -17.22 7.20
N ILE A 135 4.68 -16.71 6.14
CA ILE A 135 4.47 -17.20 4.78
C ILE A 135 4.77 -18.70 4.66
N ARG A 136 5.84 -19.17 5.29
CA ARG A 136 6.17 -20.61 5.33
C ARG A 136 5.11 -21.42 6.06
N GLU A 137 4.56 -20.92 7.17
CA GLU A 137 3.49 -21.57 7.91
C GLU A 137 2.19 -21.68 7.08
N PHE A 138 1.90 -20.70 6.24
CA PHE A 138 0.80 -20.75 5.28
C PHE A 138 1.08 -21.73 4.10
N GLY A 139 2.30 -22.25 3.95
CA GLY A 139 2.66 -23.11 2.84
C GLY A 139 2.89 -22.39 1.51
N LEU A 140 3.07 -21.07 1.53
CA LEU A 140 3.38 -20.25 0.35
C LEU A 140 4.88 -20.30 0.05
N THR A 141 5.39 -21.52 -0.17
CA THR A 141 6.80 -21.79 -0.49
C THR A 141 6.94 -22.34 -1.90
N ARG A 142 8.12 -22.20 -2.48
CA ARG A 142 8.52 -22.85 -3.73
C ARG A 142 9.60 -23.90 -3.44
N HIS A 143 9.48 -25.06 -4.08
CA HIS A 143 10.48 -26.10 -3.96
C HIS A 143 11.66 -25.82 -4.90
N ILE A 144 12.78 -25.33 -4.34
CA ILE A 144 14.05 -25.09 -5.05
C ILE A 144 15.14 -25.85 -4.30
N GLY A 145 15.19 -27.17 -4.47
CA GLY A 145 16.07 -28.06 -3.69
C GLY A 145 15.65 -28.23 -2.22
N SER A 146 15.02 -27.23 -1.64
CA SER A 146 14.31 -27.24 -0.37
C SER A 146 13.12 -26.27 -0.45
N ASP A 147 12.19 -26.35 0.49
CA ASP A 147 11.07 -25.41 0.54
C ASP A 147 11.55 -24.04 1.03
N VAL A 148 11.53 -23.08 0.12
CA VAL A 148 11.95 -21.70 0.36
C VAL A 148 10.81 -20.72 0.10
N VAL A 149 10.78 -19.65 0.87
CA VAL A 149 9.96 -18.48 0.52
C VAL A 149 10.64 -17.77 -0.64
N TRP A 150 9.93 -17.71 -1.76
CA TRP A 150 10.41 -17.10 -2.99
C TRP A 150 9.32 -16.21 -3.61
N PRO A 151 9.61 -14.94 -3.95
CA PRO A 151 10.86 -14.23 -3.66
C PRO A 151 11.11 -14.01 -2.16
N PRO A 152 12.35 -13.74 -1.72
CA PRO A 152 12.60 -13.34 -0.35
C PRO A 152 11.83 -12.07 0.01
N ALA A 153 11.34 -11.97 1.23
CA ALA A 153 10.78 -10.71 1.72
C ALA A 153 11.86 -9.64 1.77
N ASN A 154 11.58 -8.48 1.22
CA ASN A 154 12.48 -7.32 1.22
C ASN A 154 11.67 -6.04 1.16
N ILE A 155 11.74 -5.24 2.22
CA ILE A 155 10.98 -4.01 2.39
C ILE A 155 11.89 -2.83 2.68
N ALA A 156 11.41 -1.63 2.41
CA ALA A 156 12.03 -0.38 2.80
C ALA A 156 10.94 0.58 3.28
N PHE A 157 11.07 1.09 4.49
CA PHE A 157 10.19 2.14 4.98
C PHE A 157 10.56 3.47 4.34
N GLN A 158 9.65 4.01 3.58
CA GLN A 158 9.83 5.30 2.92
C GLN A 158 8.44 5.89 2.62
N HIS A 159 8.39 7.21 2.43
CA HIS A 159 7.19 7.81 1.85
C HIS A 159 6.99 7.25 0.44
N PRO A 160 5.85 6.61 0.15
CA PRO A 160 5.59 6.06 -1.17
C PRO A 160 5.54 7.17 -2.24
N PRO A 161 5.80 6.84 -3.50
CA PRO A 161 5.47 7.75 -4.59
C PRO A 161 3.97 7.97 -4.64
N GLU A 162 3.55 9.10 -5.17
CA GLU A 162 2.17 9.35 -5.54
C GLU A 162 1.90 8.84 -6.95
N VAL A 163 0.66 8.52 -7.27
CA VAL A 163 0.27 8.04 -8.60
C VAL A 163 -0.64 9.04 -9.27
N LEU A 164 -0.19 9.63 -10.38
CA LEU A 164 -1.08 10.35 -11.29
C LEU A 164 -1.85 9.33 -12.11
N VAL A 165 -3.15 9.25 -11.86
CA VAL A 165 -4.09 8.43 -12.65
C VAL A 165 -4.86 9.33 -13.60
N THR A 166 -5.01 8.90 -14.84
CA THR A 166 -5.88 9.56 -15.80
C THR A 166 -6.98 8.64 -16.30
N SER A 167 -8.15 9.20 -16.56
CA SER A 167 -9.34 8.51 -17.05
C SER A 167 -10.04 9.38 -18.09
N PRO A 168 -10.69 8.83 -19.12
CA PRO A 168 -11.60 9.59 -19.94
C PRO A 168 -12.77 10.14 -19.11
N ARG A 169 -13.17 11.41 -19.27
CA ARG A 169 -14.34 11.96 -18.59
C ARG A 169 -15.65 11.20 -18.90
N SER A 170 -15.73 10.54 -20.06
CA SER A 170 -16.93 9.84 -20.52
C SER A 170 -17.12 8.44 -19.92
N LYS A 171 -16.13 7.88 -19.23
CA LYS A 171 -16.16 6.53 -18.62
C LYS A 171 -15.17 6.41 -17.49
N ILE A 172 -15.35 5.45 -16.63
CA ILE A 172 -14.44 5.15 -15.52
C ILE A 172 -13.53 4.00 -15.94
N GLU A 173 -12.32 4.34 -16.38
CA GLU A 173 -11.26 3.37 -16.68
C GLU A 173 -9.89 4.04 -16.56
N ILE A 174 -8.88 3.29 -16.18
CA ILE A 174 -7.50 3.77 -16.17
C ILE A 174 -7.02 3.89 -17.62
N ALA A 175 -6.73 5.12 -18.05
CA ALA A 175 -6.13 5.40 -19.35
C ALA A 175 -4.59 5.41 -19.26
N ASN A 176 -4.05 5.99 -18.19
CA ASN A 176 -2.61 6.02 -17.92
C ASN A 176 -2.35 6.18 -16.41
N GLU A 177 -1.22 5.65 -15.95
CA GLU A 177 -0.68 5.83 -14.60
C GLU A 177 0.77 6.27 -14.69
N SER A 178 1.17 7.19 -13.82
CA SER A 178 2.55 7.68 -13.73
C SER A 178 2.95 7.87 -12.28
N LEU A 179 4.13 7.36 -11.91
CA LEU A 179 4.67 7.53 -10.56
C LEU A 179 5.30 8.92 -10.42
N LEU A 180 4.84 9.66 -9.45
CA LEU A 180 5.35 10.97 -9.06
C LEU A 180 6.17 10.84 -7.77
N GLN A 181 6.98 11.87 -7.48
CA GLN A 181 7.61 11.97 -6.16
C GLN A 181 6.52 12.01 -5.10
N GLY A 182 6.74 11.36 -3.97
CA GLY A 182 5.94 11.57 -2.78
C GLY A 182 6.20 12.96 -2.18
N ASP A 183 5.35 13.40 -1.29
CA ASP A 183 5.43 14.71 -0.61
C ASP A 183 5.24 15.93 -1.56
N LEU A 184 4.48 15.79 -2.62
CA LEU A 184 4.13 16.94 -3.45
C LEU A 184 3.20 17.90 -2.70
N SER A 185 3.43 19.21 -2.83
CA SER A 185 2.50 20.18 -2.26
C SER A 185 1.15 20.15 -3.00
N ILE A 186 0.07 20.49 -2.27
CA ILE A 186 -1.29 20.52 -2.83
C ILE A 186 -1.36 21.39 -4.09
N GLU A 187 -0.65 22.53 -4.12
CA GLU A 187 -0.60 23.42 -5.28
C GLU A 187 0.07 22.73 -6.46
N LYS A 188 1.10 21.90 -6.19
CA LYS A 188 1.80 21.16 -7.23
C LYS A 188 0.95 20.04 -7.79
N ILE A 189 0.25 19.32 -6.93
CA ILE A 189 -0.72 18.28 -7.30
C ILE A 189 -1.78 18.90 -8.23
N GLN A 190 -2.43 19.99 -7.80
CA GLN A 190 -3.44 20.67 -8.61
C GLN A 190 -2.91 21.17 -9.96
N GLN A 191 -1.65 21.62 -10.02
CA GLN A 191 -1.02 22.03 -11.27
C GLN A 191 -0.84 20.84 -12.23
N ILE A 192 -0.40 19.68 -11.71
CA ILE A 192 -0.19 18.45 -12.50
C ILE A 192 -1.54 17.95 -13.05
N GLU A 193 -2.55 17.88 -12.20
CA GLU A 193 -3.91 17.43 -12.59
C GLU A 193 -4.50 18.37 -13.66
N LYS A 194 -4.47 19.67 -13.44
CA LYS A 194 -4.94 20.66 -14.40
C LYS A 194 -4.21 20.57 -15.75
N GLN A 195 -2.91 20.26 -15.73
CA GLN A 195 -2.15 20.05 -16.96
C GLN A 195 -2.60 18.79 -17.69
N ALA A 196 -2.84 17.70 -16.97
CA ALA A 196 -3.34 16.44 -17.53
C ALA A 196 -4.75 16.59 -18.13
N GLU A 197 -5.58 17.44 -17.52
CA GLU A 197 -6.96 17.73 -17.94
C GLU A 197 -7.09 18.81 -19.02
N SER A 198 -5.96 19.36 -19.51
CA SER A 198 -5.94 20.52 -20.44
C SER A 198 -6.64 20.28 -21.78
N ASP A 199 -6.84 19.01 -22.17
CA ASP A 199 -7.57 18.62 -23.39
C ASP A 199 -9.11 18.70 -23.24
N GLY A 200 -9.62 18.91 -22.03
CA GLY A 200 -11.05 18.94 -21.67
C GLY A 200 -11.77 17.60 -21.80
N LYS A 201 -11.06 16.51 -22.07
CA LYS A 201 -11.60 15.15 -22.25
C LYS A 201 -11.09 14.17 -21.21
N THR A 202 -10.04 14.52 -20.52
CA THR A 202 -9.36 13.73 -19.50
C THR A 202 -9.79 14.21 -18.12
N SER A 203 -10.01 13.27 -17.22
CA SER A 203 -10.10 13.44 -15.76
C SER A 203 -8.81 12.92 -15.16
N ALA A 204 -8.23 13.61 -14.20
CA ALA A 204 -6.97 13.26 -13.57
C ALA A 204 -7.08 13.31 -12.06
N ALA A 205 -6.39 12.43 -11.36
CA ALA A 205 -6.24 12.47 -9.91
C ALA A 205 -4.83 12.01 -9.52
N VAL A 206 -4.19 12.75 -8.63
CA VAL A 206 -2.98 12.31 -7.95
C VAL A 206 -3.40 11.64 -6.65
N ILE A 207 -3.02 10.39 -6.49
CA ILE A 207 -3.50 9.50 -5.42
C ILE A 207 -2.32 9.01 -4.61
N GLU A 208 -2.42 9.14 -3.30
CA GLU A 208 -1.51 8.50 -2.35
C GLU A 208 -1.76 6.98 -2.33
N ILE A 209 -0.70 6.19 -2.29
CA ILE A 209 -0.77 4.72 -2.24
C ILE A 209 -0.17 4.20 -0.95
N SER A 210 -0.71 3.08 -0.45
CA SER A 210 -0.25 2.43 0.80
C SER A 210 1.04 1.65 0.65
N GLY A 211 1.59 1.56 -0.56
CA GLY A 211 2.83 0.85 -0.85
C GLY A 211 3.05 0.71 -2.34
N ILE A 212 4.15 0.11 -2.71
CA ILE A 212 4.43 -0.29 -4.10
C ILE A 212 5.39 -1.48 -4.14
N ALA A 213 5.04 -2.48 -4.93
CA ALA A 213 5.80 -3.72 -5.11
C ALA A 213 7.10 -3.53 -5.91
N MET A 214 7.88 -2.51 -5.57
CA MET A 214 9.28 -2.43 -6.00
C MET A 214 10.13 -3.45 -5.23
N TYR A 215 11.40 -3.61 -5.56
CA TYR A 215 12.25 -4.50 -4.78
C TYR A 215 13.51 -3.77 -4.32
N PRO A 216 13.55 -3.39 -3.01
CA PRO A 216 12.59 -3.66 -1.93
C PRO A 216 11.21 -3.04 -2.16
N ALA A 217 10.15 -3.62 -1.57
CA ALA A 217 8.83 -3.00 -1.53
C ALA A 217 8.89 -1.71 -0.70
N ILE A 218 8.29 -0.65 -1.18
CA ILE A 218 8.15 0.59 -0.40
C ILE A 218 6.91 0.44 0.48
N ILE A 219 7.11 0.61 1.78
CA ILE A 219 6.05 0.59 2.79
C ILE A 219 6.03 1.96 3.49
N PRO A 220 4.87 2.60 3.67
CA PRO A 220 4.79 3.89 4.33
C PRO A 220 5.22 3.80 5.80
N ARG A 221 5.77 4.90 6.30
CA ARG A 221 6.01 5.07 7.73
C ARG A 221 4.69 5.41 8.41
N SER A 222 4.17 4.48 9.18
CA SER A 222 2.89 4.58 9.89
C SER A 222 3.05 4.22 11.35
N ASP A 223 2.13 4.68 12.19
CA ASP A 223 1.94 4.22 13.58
C ASP A 223 0.93 3.07 13.67
N ASP A 224 0.21 2.79 12.58
CA ASP A 224 -0.67 1.63 12.46
C ASP A 224 0.14 0.35 12.19
N TYR A 225 0.36 -0.41 13.28
CA TYR A 225 1.10 -1.67 13.19
C TYR A 225 0.34 -2.73 12.38
N GLU A 226 -0.96 -2.89 12.61
CA GLU A 226 -1.76 -3.93 11.97
C GLU A 226 -1.88 -3.66 10.46
N GLY A 227 -2.21 -2.43 10.07
CA GLY A 227 -2.25 -2.03 8.68
C GLY A 227 -0.88 -2.20 7.99
N THR A 228 0.21 -1.83 8.66
CA THR A 228 1.57 -2.05 8.12
C THR A 228 1.87 -3.53 7.87
N MET A 229 1.39 -4.44 8.75
CA MET A 229 1.58 -5.89 8.53
C MET A 229 0.77 -6.38 7.31
N GLU A 230 -0.41 -5.83 7.07
CA GLU A 230 -1.21 -6.10 5.88
C GLU A 230 -0.50 -5.59 4.61
N ASP A 231 -0.01 -4.34 4.63
CA ASP A 231 0.71 -3.74 3.51
C ASP A 231 1.97 -4.54 3.12
N ILE A 232 2.79 -4.93 4.11
CA ILE A 232 3.99 -5.74 3.87
C ILE A 232 3.64 -7.09 3.20
N ALA A 233 2.58 -7.73 3.63
CA ALA A 233 2.14 -9.00 3.07
C ALA A 233 1.49 -8.83 1.69
N HIS A 234 0.77 -7.73 1.47
CA HIS A 234 0.21 -7.33 0.18
C HIS A 234 1.31 -7.14 -0.87
N GLU A 235 2.30 -6.30 -0.57
CA GLU A 235 3.41 -6.02 -1.49
C GLU A 235 4.27 -7.25 -1.77
N TRP A 236 4.50 -8.10 -0.74
CA TRP A 236 5.16 -9.38 -0.97
C TRP A 236 4.36 -10.29 -1.91
N THR A 237 3.04 -10.24 -1.84
CA THR A 237 2.18 -11.05 -2.72
C THR A 237 2.33 -10.65 -4.18
N HIS A 238 2.48 -9.36 -4.49
CA HIS A 238 2.83 -8.92 -5.85
C HIS A 238 4.17 -9.48 -6.31
N HIS A 239 5.19 -9.48 -5.45
CA HIS A 239 6.47 -10.12 -5.78
C HIS A 239 6.31 -11.61 -6.07
N TYR A 240 5.49 -12.32 -5.30
CA TYR A 240 5.21 -13.73 -5.53
C TYR A 240 4.46 -13.96 -6.85
N LEU A 241 3.41 -13.19 -7.10
CA LEU A 241 2.59 -13.28 -8.30
C LEU A 241 3.35 -12.90 -9.58
N PHE A 242 4.32 -12.00 -9.51
CA PHE A 242 5.15 -11.58 -10.65
C PHE A 242 5.71 -12.76 -11.45
N PHE A 243 6.04 -13.87 -10.80
CA PHE A 243 6.57 -15.09 -11.43
C PHE A 243 5.49 -16.07 -11.88
N THR A 244 4.22 -15.67 -11.90
CA THR A 244 3.07 -16.52 -12.22
C THR A 244 2.30 -15.98 -13.43
N PRO A 245 1.39 -16.77 -14.05
CA PRO A 245 0.55 -16.31 -15.13
C PRO A 245 -0.23 -15.02 -14.83
N LEU A 246 -0.85 -14.92 -13.65
CA LEU A 246 -1.62 -13.74 -13.24
C LEU A 246 -0.73 -12.49 -13.14
N GLY A 247 0.42 -12.59 -12.46
CA GLY A 247 1.29 -11.44 -12.25
C GLY A 247 1.97 -10.94 -13.54
N ARG A 248 2.35 -11.85 -14.45
CA ARG A 248 2.96 -11.49 -15.73
C ARG A 248 2.03 -10.68 -16.64
N ARG A 249 0.72 -10.73 -16.39
CA ARG A 249 -0.32 -10.06 -17.15
C ARG A 249 -0.93 -8.87 -16.44
N TYR A 250 -0.33 -8.43 -15.35
CA TYR A 250 -0.83 -7.33 -14.50
C TYR A 250 -1.23 -6.10 -15.34
N PHE A 251 -0.40 -5.70 -16.29
CA PHE A 251 -0.58 -4.50 -17.12
C PHE A 251 -1.32 -4.74 -18.45
N GLU A 252 -1.84 -5.94 -18.71
CA GLU A 252 -2.52 -6.22 -19.99
C GLU A 252 -3.89 -5.52 -20.09
N ASN A 253 -4.63 -5.47 -18.99
CA ASN A 253 -5.93 -4.79 -18.90
C ASN A 253 -6.37 -4.62 -17.43
N SER A 254 -7.34 -3.75 -17.21
CA SER A 254 -7.86 -3.43 -15.88
C SER A 254 -8.45 -4.61 -15.11
N GLU A 255 -9.03 -5.61 -15.81
CA GLU A 255 -9.61 -6.79 -15.14
C GLU A 255 -8.53 -7.67 -14.52
N LEU A 256 -7.38 -7.84 -15.21
CA LEU A 256 -6.24 -8.59 -14.70
C LEU A 256 -5.51 -7.84 -13.59
N THR A 257 -5.41 -6.51 -13.70
CA THR A 257 -4.96 -5.67 -12.58
C THR A 257 -5.87 -5.88 -11.37
N THR A 258 -7.20 -5.80 -11.56
CA THR A 258 -8.18 -6.00 -10.47
C THR A 258 -8.07 -7.40 -9.85
N LEU A 259 -7.91 -8.45 -10.64
CA LEU A 259 -7.71 -9.81 -10.14
C LEU A 259 -6.45 -9.87 -9.25
N ASN A 260 -5.36 -9.30 -9.71
CA ASN A 260 -4.07 -9.32 -9.00
C ASN A 260 -4.14 -8.53 -7.68
N GLU A 261 -4.62 -7.29 -7.73
CA GLU A 261 -4.78 -6.43 -6.56
C GLU A 261 -5.70 -7.05 -5.51
N THR A 262 -6.83 -7.62 -5.95
CA THR A 262 -7.79 -8.24 -5.04
C THR A 262 -7.20 -9.49 -4.38
N VAL A 263 -6.44 -10.31 -5.11
CA VAL A 263 -5.72 -11.46 -4.53
C VAL A 263 -4.67 -10.98 -3.53
N ALA A 264 -3.90 -9.93 -3.87
CA ALA A 264 -2.89 -9.37 -2.98
C ALA A 264 -3.52 -8.82 -1.69
N ASN A 265 -4.64 -8.11 -1.78
CA ASN A 265 -5.40 -7.64 -0.61
C ASN A 265 -5.87 -8.80 0.28
N MET A 266 -6.46 -9.84 -0.30
CA MET A 266 -6.96 -10.98 0.47
C MET A 266 -5.83 -11.71 1.20
N VAL A 267 -4.68 -11.90 0.53
CA VAL A 267 -3.47 -12.48 1.14
C VAL A 267 -2.90 -11.54 2.21
N GLY A 268 -2.82 -10.25 1.90
CA GLY A 268 -2.35 -9.19 2.80
C GLY A 268 -3.10 -9.25 4.14
N ARG A 269 -4.43 -9.25 4.10
CA ARG A 269 -5.26 -9.33 5.32
C ARG A 269 -5.03 -10.61 6.11
N GLU A 270 -5.01 -11.78 5.48
CA GLU A 270 -4.86 -13.05 6.21
C GLU A 270 -3.44 -13.21 6.78
N VAL A 271 -2.42 -12.89 6.01
CA VAL A 271 -1.01 -12.99 6.44
C VAL A 271 -0.67 -11.87 7.43
N GLY A 272 -1.12 -10.65 7.17
CA GLY A 272 -0.93 -9.49 8.05
C GLY A 272 -1.58 -9.68 9.42
N ALA A 273 -2.83 -10.13 9.46
CA ALA A 273 -3.52 -10.46 10.71
C ALA A 273 -2.78 -11.57 11.49
N ARG A 274 -2.27 -12.60 10.80
CA ARG A 274 -1.47 -13.65 11.42
C ARG A 274 -0.15 -13.12 11.97
N LEU A 275 0.53 -12.21 11.24
CA LEU A 275 1.73 -11.53 11.70
C LEU A 275 1.48 -10.73 12.98
N ALA A 276 0.46 -9.87 12.98
CA ALA A 276 0.11 -9.05 14.13
C ALA A 276 -0.28 -9.90 15.35
N GLN A 277 -0.98 -11.03 15.13
CA GLN A 277 -1.34 -11.96 16.17
C GLN A 277 -0.13 -12.70 16.76
N GLU A 278 0.82 -13.14 15.94
CA GLU A 278 1.99 -13.91 16.39
C GLU A 278 3.06 -13.03 17.03
N TYR A 279 3.15 -11.76 16.60
CA TYR A 279 4.13 -10.80 17.11
C TYR A 279 3.46 -9.52 17.63
N PRO A 280 2.56 -9.63 18.64
CA PRO A 280 1.85 -8.46 19.15
C PRO A 280 2.84 -7.44 19.74
N LEU A 281 2.55 -6.17 19.53
CA LEU A 281 3.29 -5.11 20.21
C LEU A 281 2.86 -5.01 21.69
N PRO A 282 3.77 -4.63 22.59
CA PRO A 282 3.42 -4.28 23.96
C PRO A 282 2.34 -3.19 23.94
N LYS A 283 1.27 -3.40 24.72
CA LYS A 283 0.28 -2.33 24.88
C LYS A 283 0.97 -1.13 25.53
N PRO A 284 0.80 0.09 24.98
CA PRO A 284 1.31 1.28 25.65
C PRO A 284 0.72 1.33 27.07
N PRO A 285 1.47 1.81 28.07
CA PRO A 285 0.92 2.02 29.40
C PRO A 285 -0.29 2.94 29.26
N PRO A 286 -1.38 2.70 30.05
CA PRO A 286 -2.54 3.56 29.99
C PRO A 286 -2.11 5.00 30.25
N VAL A 287 -2.20 5.83 29.23
CA VAL A 287 -1.96 7.27 29.38
C VAL A 287 -3.05 7.75 30.35
N PRO A 288 -2.72 8.44 31.45
CA PRO A 288 -3.73 9.05 32.27
C PRO A 288 -4.57 9.96 31.37
N MET A 289 -5.83 9.61 31.19
CA MET A 289 -6.75 10.46 30.43
C MET A 289 -6.80 11.81 31.12
N SER A 290 -6.04 12.77 30.61
CA SER A 290 -6.35 14.17 30.85
C SER A 290 -7.78 14.35 30.35
N SER A 291 -8.65 14.77 31.28
CA SER A 291 -10.08 14.93 31.02
C SER A 291 -10.30 15.63 29.68
N PRO A 292 -11.20 15.14 28.82
CA PRO A 292 -11.46 15.79 27.56
C PRO A 292 -11.87 17.23 27.84
N MET A 293 -11.06 18.18 27.37
CA MET A 293 -11.52 19.56 27.26
C MET A 293 -12.73 19.50 26.33
N SER A 294 -13.89 19.73 26.91
CA SER A 294 -15.19 19.78 26.26
C SER A 294 -15.15 20.88 25.19
N SER A 295 -14.76 20.55 23.97
CA SER A 295 -15.14 21.34 22.82
C SER A 295 -16.58 20.96 22.50
N ALA A 296 -17.51 21.77 22.96
CA ALA A 296 -18.91 21.64 22.62
C ALA A 296 -19.10 21.96 21.12
N ALA A 297 -19.03 20.94 20.30
CA ALA A 297 -19.65 21.00 18.98
C ALA A 297 -21.17 20.81 19.14
N PRO A 298 -22.03 21.54 18.43
CA PRO A 298 -23.46 21.35 18.50
C PRO A 298 -23.83 19.99 17.91
N SER A 299 -24.10 19.04 18.77
CA SER A 299 -24.54 17.70 18.42
C SER A 299 -26.01 17.71 18.02
N THR A 300 -26.28 17.72 16.74
CA THR A 300 -27.47 17.05 16.22
C THR A 300 -27.06 15.59 15.98
N PRO A 301 -27.78 14.57 16.47
CA PRO A 301 -27.46 13.18 16.17
C PRO A 301 -27.92 12.87 14.75
N SER A 302 -27.07 13.19 13.76
CA SER A 302 -27.17 12.56 12.44
C SER A 302 -26.68 11.13 12.59
N GLN A 303 -27.42 10.18 12.04
CA GLN A 303 -26.94 8.80 11.93
C GLN A 303 -25.53 8.81 11.31
N PRO A 304 -24.58 8.02 11.83
CA PRO A 304 -23.23 7.98 11.25
C PRO A 304 -23.35 7.65 9.77
N VAL A 305 -22.70 8.45 8.92
CA VAL A 305 -22.68 8.23 7.47
C VAL A 305 -21.97 6.92 7.21
N ASP A 306 -22.66 6.01 6.53
CA ASP A 306 -22.02 4.80 6.00
C ASP A 306 -21.23 5.19 4.76
N PHE A 307 -19.94 5.42 4.96
CA PHE A 307 -19.01 5.84 3.91
C PHE A 307 -19.00 4.84 2.74
N ASN A 308 -18.88 3.55 3.04
CA ASN A 308 -18.79 2.51 2.01
C ASN A 308 -20.07 2.45 1.16
N LYS A 309 -21.21 2.49 1.81
CA LYS A 309 -22.50 2.54 1.09
C LYS A 309 -22.64 3.80 0.25
N THR A 310 -22.25 4.96 0.78
CA THR A 310 -22.31 6.24 0.07
C THR A 310 -21.45 6.21 -1.19
N MET A 311 -20.21 5.73 -1.11
CA MET A 311 -19.31 5.62 -2.25
C MET A 311 -19.77 4.59 -3.27
N HIS A 312 -20.31 3.47 -2.81
CA HIS A 312 -20.91 2.44 -3.68
C HIS A 312 -22.10 2.99 -4.48
N ASP A 313 -23.06 3.63 -3.80
CA ASP A 313 -24.23 4.21 -4.42
C ASP A 313 -23.86 5.33 -5.40
N LEU A 314 -22.91 6.19 -5.03
CA LEU A 314 -22.35 7.22 -5.90
C LEU A 314 -21.75 6.60 -7.17
N ARG A 315 -20.94 5.56 -7.03
CA ARG A 315 -20.33 4.88 -8.17
C ARG A 315 -21.37 4.36 -9.16
N LEU A 316 -22.42 3.71 -8.68
CA LEU A 316 -23.52 3.23 -9.53
C LEU A 316 -24.24 4.37 -10.25
N GLN A 317 -24.53 5.47 -9.57
CA GLN A 317 -25.18 6.65 -10.16
C GLN A 317 -24.30 7.29 -11.22
N VAL A 318 -23.01 7.48 -10.95
CA VAL A 318 -22.05 8.06 -11.89
C VAL A 318 -21.95 7.19 -13.15
N GLU A 319 -21.82 5.88 -13.03
CA GLU A 319 -21.80 4.98 -14.19
C GLU A 319 -23.07 5.06 -15.03
N ALA A 320 -24.23 5.16 -14.38
CA ALA A 320 -25.50 5.28 -15.09
C ALA A 320 -25.61 6.61 -15.86
N LEU A 321 -25.11 7.71 -15.30
CA LEU A 321 -25.07 9.02 -15.97
C LEU A 321 -24.09 9.01 -17.14
N LEU A 322 -22.87 8.48 -16.95
CA LEU A 322 -21.86 8.40 -18.01
C LEU A 322 -22.33 7.52 -19.19
N LYS A 323 -23.03 6.40 -18.93
CA LYS A 323 -23.66 5.58 -19.98
C LYS A 323 -24.74 6.34 -20.81
N GLN A 324 -25.31 7.40 -20.23
CA GLN A 324 -26.26 8.30 -20.91
C GLN A 324 -25.57 9.49 -21.60
N GLY A 325 -24.24 9.61 -21.51
CA GLY A 325 -23.48 10.75 -22.01
C GLY A 325 -23.60 12.02 -21.16
N LYS A 326 -24.15 11.93 -19.95
CA LYS A 326 -24.40 13.04 -19.02
C LYS A 326 -23.18 13.32 -18.13
N ILE A 327 -22.05 13.67 -18.75
CA ILE A 327 -20.77 13.84 -18.08
C ILE A 327 -20.85 14.93 -16.99
N ASP A 328 -21.34 16.11 -17.32
CA ASP A 328 -21.42 17.23 -16.38
C ASP A 328 -22.36 16.96 -15.19
N GLU A 329 -23.40 16.12 -15.38
CA GLU A 329 -24.27 15.69 -14.28
C GLU A 329 -23.55 14.70 -13.36
N ALA A 330 -22.77 13.78 -13.92
CA ALA A 330 -21.96 12.84 -13.17
C ALA A 330 -20.91 13.55 -12.31
N GLU A 331 -20.21 14.51 -12.86
CA GLU A 331 -19.18 15.30 -12.16
C GLU A 331 -19.79 16.16 -11.03
N ARG A 332 -20.94 16.80 -11.29
CA ARG A 332 -21.66 17.51 -10.22
C ARG A 332 -22.09 16.57 -9.07
N GLN A 333 -22.52 15.36 -9.38
CA GLN A 333 -22.90 14.38 -8.37
C GLN A 333 -21.70 13.93 -7.53
N MET A 334 -20.54 13.75 -8.17
CA MET A 334 -19.28 13.41 -7.47
C MET A 334 -18.87 14.54 -6.52
N GLU A 335 -18.89 15.79 -6.99
CA GLU A 335 -18.53 16.93 -6.14
C GLU A 335 -19.50 17.15 -4.98
N GLN A 336 -20.80 17.07 -5.21
CA GLN A 336 -21.80 17.19 -4.15
C GLN A 336 -21.64 16.11 -3.07
N THR A 337 -21.29 14.89 -3.49
CA THR A 337 -21.04 13.80 -2.53
C THR A 337 -19.73 14.03 -1.78
N ARG A 338 -18.68 14.54 -2.43
CA ARG A 338 -17.43 14.91 -1.78
C ARG A 338 -17.64 15.96 -0.68
N GLU A 339 -18.42 17.02 -0.98
CA GLU A 339 -18.79 18.05 -0.01
C GLU A 339 -19.61 17.48 1.15
N PHE A 340 -20.57 16.60 0.85
CA PHE A 340 -21.37 15.91 1.87
C PHE A 340 -20.48 15.06 2.79
N LEU A 341 -19.56 14.30 2.24
CA LEU A 341 -18.62 13.48 3.01
C LEU A 341 -17.71 14.36 3.88
N ALA A 342 -17.17 15.45 3.33
CA ALA A 342 -16.34 16.39 4.08
C ALA A 342 -17.08 17.02 5.27
N ALA A 343 -18.37 17.39 5.09
CA ALA A 343 -19.22 17.91 6.15
C ALA A 343 -19.50 16.87 7.26
N ASN A 344 -19.28 15.59 6.99
CA ASN A 344 -19.45 14.48 7.94
C ASN A 344 -18.10 13.88 8.43
N GLY A 345 -16.99 14.58 8.20
CA GLY A 345 -15.67 14.19 8.72
C GLY A 345 -14.85 13.28 7.82
N TYR A 346 -15.31 13.00 6.60
CA TYR A 346 -14.57 12.21 5.60
C TYR A 346 -13.94 13.13 4.56
N TYR A 347 -12.66 13.40 4.68
CA TYR A 347 -11.94 14.31 3.80
C TYR A 347 -11.30 13.56 2.64
N ILE A 348 -11.90 13.69 1.44
CA ILE A 348 -11.33 13.23 0.18
C ILE A 348 -11.06 14.47 -0.65
N ARG A 349 -9.84 14.61 -1.14
CA ARG A 349 -9.42 15.81 -1.87
C ARG A 349 -10.22 15.99 -3.17
N GLU A 350 -10.41 14.90 -3.90
CA GLU A 350 -11.13 14.89 -5.16
C GLU A 350 -11.82 13.54 -5.42
N ILE A 351 -13.06 13.57 -5.91
CA ILE A 351 -13.78 12.40 -6.38
C ILE A 351 -14.15 12.66 -7.84
N ASN A 352 -13.47 11.96 -8.76
CA ASN A 352 -13.70 12.07 -10.20
C ASN A 352 -13.57 10.70 -10.88
N GLN A 353 -13.60 10.65 -12.22
CA GLN A 353 -13.50 9.38 -12.96
C GLN A 353 -12.15 8.69 -12.73
N ALA A 354 -11.04 9.43 -12.63
CA ALA A 354 -9.72 8.88 -12.36
C ALA A 354 -9.63 8.26 -10.95
N TYR A 355 -10.17 8.94 -9.93
CA TYR A 355 -10.29 8.41 -8.58
C TYR A 355 -11.06 7.08 -8.57
N PHE A 356 -12.23 7.04 -9.20
CA PHE A 356 -13.01 5.80 -9.26
C PHE A 356 -12.36 4.71 -10.11
N ALA A 357 -11.60 5.06 -11.14
CA ALA A 357 -10.88 4.09 -11.93
C ALA A 357 -9.80 3.39 -11.11
N PHE A 358 -9.05 4.14 -10.31
CA PHE A 358 -8.05 3.60 -9.41
C PHE A 358 -8.67 2.74 -8.29
N GLN A 359 -9.66 3.27 -7.58
CA GLN A 359 -10.35 2.52 -6.52
C GLN A 359 -11.03 1.24 -7.03
N GLY A 360 -11.43 1.23 -8.30
CA GLY A 360 -12.00 0.06 -8.96
C GLY A 360 -11.03 -1.11 -9.16
N SER A 361 -9.74 -0.90 -9.01
CA SER A 361 -8.72 -1.96 -9.03
C SER A 361 -8.78 -2.87 -7.80
N TYR A 362 -9.45 -2.46 -6.73
CA TYR A 362 -9.61 -3.20 -5.48
C TYR A 362 -11.04 -3.71 -5.35
N ALA A 363 -11.33 -4.88 -5.93
CA ALA A 363 -12.70 -5.38 -6.03
C ALA A 363 -13.29 -5.94 -4.72
N ASP A 364 -12.48 -6.16 -3.71
CA ASP A 364 -12.84 -6.71 -2.40
C ASP A 364 -13.10 -5.64 -1.32
N THR A 365 -13.06 -4.37 -1.70
CA THR A 365 -13.42 -3.27 -0.79
C THR A 365 -14.94 -3.16 -0.66
N PRO A 366 -15.47 -2.78 0.52
CA PRO A 366 -16.91 -2.70 0.76
C PRO A 366 -17.68 -1.79 -0.20
N GLY A 367 -17.03 -0.74 -0.72
CA GLY A 367 -17.60 0.19 -1.70
C GLY A 367 -17.53 -0.30 -3.14
N SER A 368 -16.84 -1.39 -3.44
CA SER A 368 -16.65 -1.88 -4.80
C SER A 368 -17.93 -2.46 -5.39
N ILE A 369 -18.14 -2.18 -6.68
CA ILE A 369 -19.21 -2.79 -7.50
C ILE A 369 -18.68 -3.90 -8.43
N ASN A 370 -17.38 -4.20 -8.35
CA ASN A 370 -16.73 -5.13 -9.25
C ASN A 370 -17.09 -6.58 -8.87
N PRO A 371 -17.64 -7.40 -9.78
CA PRO A 371 -18.04 -8.77 -9.49
C PRO A 371 -16.86 -9.72 -9.22
N ILE A 372 -15.62 -9.32 -9.51
CA ILE A 372 -14.42 -10.11 -9.26
C ILE A 372 -14.23 -10.37 -7.76
N GLY A 373 -14.48 -9.37 -6.90
CA GLY A 373 -14.33 -9.51 -5.45
C GLY A 373 -15.15 -10.66 -4.85
N PRO A 374 -16.50 -10.64 -4.96
CA PRO A 374 -17.35 -11.73 -4.48
C PRO A 374 -17.01 -13.10 -5.07
N LYS A 375 -16.51 -13.15 -6.30
CA LYS A 375 -16.07 -14.41 -6.94
C LYS A 375 -14.77 -14.93 -6.31
N LEU A 376 -13.80 -14.07 -6.06
CA LEU A 376 -12.57 -14.43 -5.37
C LEU A 376 -12.82 -14.83 -3.91
N ASP A 377 -13.74 -14.15 -3.21
CA ASP A 377 -14.20 -14.57 -1.88
C ASP A 377 -14.78 -15.99 -1.89
N THR A 378 -15.57 -16.33 -2.92
CA THR A 378 -16.10 -17.67 -3.10
C THR A 378 -14.97 -18.66 -3.35
N LEU A 379 -14.02 -18.34 -4.25
CA LEU A 379 -12.86 -19.16 -4.53
C LEU A 379 -12.02 -19.41 -3.27
N ARG A 380 -11.86 -18.37 -2.41
CA ARG A 380 -11.14 -18.49 -1.13
C ARG A 380 -11.86 -19.40 -0.15
N LYS A 381 -13.17 -19.28 -0.01
CA LYS A 381 -14.02 -20.13 0.85
C LYS A 381 -14.00 -21.59 0.41
N ASP A 382 -13.98 -21.84 -0.90
CA ASP A 382 -13.90 -23.17 -1.49
C ASP A 382 -12.48 -23.76 -1.49
N SER A 383 -11.50 -23.02 -1.01
CA SER A 383 -10.11 -23.45 -0.89
C SER A 383 -9.81 -23.87 0.54
N SER A 384 -9.24 -25.07 0.71
CA SER A 384 -8.95 -25.67 2.02
C SER A 384 -7.89 -24.89 2.83
N SER A 385 -7.08 -24.07 2.18
CA SER A 385 -6.07 -23.23 2.81
C SER A 385 -5.78 -21.98 1.94
N LEU A 386 -5.08 -21.00 2.52
CA LEU A 386 -4.61 -19.83 1.78
C LEU A 386 -3.69 -20.24 0.63
N ALA A 387 -2.78 -21.20 0.84
CA ALA A 387 -1.91 -21.68 -0.23
C ALA A 387 -2.70 -22.28 -1.40
N VAL A 388 -3.73 -23.08 -1.14
CA VAL A 388 -4.60 -23.63 -2.20
C VAL A 388 -5.30 -22.50 -2.97
N PHE A 389 -5.82 -21.50 -2.26
CA PHE A 389 -6.42 -20.32 -2.89
C PHE A 389 -5.41 -19.60 -3.80
N VAL A 390 -4.23 -19.26 -3.29
CA VAL A 390 -3.19 -18.56 -4.06
C VAL A 390 -2.75 -19.39 -5.27
N HIS A 391 -2.56 -20.71 -5.12
CA HIS A 391 -2.18 -21.59 -6.23
C HIS A 391 -3.27 -21.66 -7.32
N ARG A 392 -4.54 -21.56 -6.96
CA ARG A 392 -5.63 -21.48 -7.95
C ARG A 392 -5.68 -20.11 -8.61
N ALA A 393 -5.56 -19.04 -7.82
CA ALA A 393 -5.66 -17.67 -8.30
C ALA A 393 -4.47 -17.28 -9.21
N GLN A 394 -3.26 -17.72 -8.90
CA GLN A 394 -2.05 -17.38 -9.65
C GLN A 394 -2.08 -17.86 -11.12
N GLU A 395 -2.90 -18.87 -11.44
CA GLU A 395 -3.04 -19.42 -12.80
C GLU A 395 -4.07 -18.66 -13.64
N LEU A 396 -4.85 -17.73 -13.03
CA LEU A 396 -5.88 -17.00 -13.74
C LEU A 396 -5.26 -16.02 -14.75
N THR A 397 -5.77 -16.06 -15.97
CA THR A 397 -5.36 -15.17 -17.08
C THR A 397 -6.53 -14.42 -17.68
N SER A 398 -7.73 -14.57 -17.10
CA SER A 398 -8.93 -13.83 -17.44
C SER A 398 -10.02 -14.01 -16.39
N PRO A 399 -11.01 -13.10 -16.27
CA PRO A 399 -12.19 -13.29 -15.42
C PRO A 399 -13.01 -14.53 -15.77
N ALA A 400 -13.04 -14.93 -17.04
CA ALA A 400 -13.73 -16.14 -17.49
C ALA A 400 -13.14 -17.42 -16.89
N GLN A 401 -11.81 -17.46 -16.67
CA GLN A 401 -11.19 -18.58 -15.98
C GLN A 401 -11.54 -18.62 -14.49
N LEU A 402 -11.77 -17.49 -13.85
CA LEU A 402 -12.30 -17.45 -12.49
C LEU A 402 -13.70 -18.09 -12.43
N ASP A 403 -14.57 -17.79 -13.41
CA ASP A 403 -15.89 -18.43 -13.51
C ASP A 403 -15.78 -19.95 -13.71
N GLN A 404 -14.85 -20.42 -14.55
CA GLN A 404 -14.57 -21.85 -14.73
C GLN A 404 -14.05 -22.51 -13.45
N ALA A 405 -13.12 -21.85 -12.73
CA ALA A 405 -12.58 -22.36 -11.50
C ALA A 405 -13.65 -22.53 -10.41
N LEU A 406 -14.67 -21.67 -10.37
CA LEU A 406 -15.81 -21.77 -9.47
C LEU A 406 -16.79 -22.88 -9.88
N ALA A 407 -16.97 -23.12 -11.19
CA ALA A 407 -17.86 -24.16 -11.70
C ALA A 407 -17.30 -25.58 -11.44
N THR A 408 -15.98 -25.75 -11.43
CA THR A 408 -15.31 -27.04 -11.19
C THR A 408 -15.18 -27.42 -9.70
N ALA A 409 -15.45 -26.49 -8.79
CA ALA A 409 -15.41 -26.70 -7.35
C ALA A 409 -16.76 -27.21 -6.76
N ARG A 410 -17.81 -27.28 -7.59
CA ARG A 410 -19.11 -27.84 -7.27
C ARG A 410 -19.23 -29.28 -7.75
#